data_f3d8bdb326ebdf3540f7860420086b57
#
_entry.id   f3d8bdb326ebdf3540f7860420086b57
#
_cell.length_a   1.000
_cell.length_b   1.000
_cell.length_c   1.000
_cell.angle_alpha   90.00
_cell.angle_beta   90.00
_cell.angle_gamma   90.00
#
_symmetry.space_group_name_H-M   'P 1'
#
loop_
_entity.id
_entity.type
_entity.pdbx_description
1 polymer ?
#
loop_
_entity_poly.entity_id
_entity_poly.type
_entity_poly.pdbx_seq_one_letter_code
_entity_poly.pdbx_strand_id
1 'polypeptide(L)'
;MVQLSSGPANLAKTLRLMAGHDLVTEGFQEGQVGSSAMPHKMNMRSCERIGGMTVVLKGYLSMVTDLTGDQWNEGDVSCSVVRRVALPDSFFVIDGLMQTFITVLDDFGLYPQVIERELNHYLPFLSTTKILSAALNKGMGREEAHEIIKEHAVASALALRNTDVGDNMLLHDLGKDDRFPLTEKELLQAISEIGTGLVQHQINAVTADVEALKERYHEAENYIPQPIL
;
A
#
# COMPACT_ATOMS: atom_id res chain seq x y z
N MET A 1 -20.45 -6.22 0.68
CA MET A 1 -19.87 -5.40 -0.41
C MET A 1 -18.88 -4.36 0.11
N VAL A 2 -19.25 -3.47 1.05
CA VAL A 2 -18.30 -2.48 1.60
C VAL A 2 -17.03 -3.13 2.17
N GLN A 3 -17.15 -4.23 2.89
CA GLN A 3 -16.00 -4.98 3.41
C GLN A 3 -15.15 -5.56 2.28
N LEU A 4 -15.77 -6.11 1.23
CA LEU A 4 -15.05 -6.63 0.06
C LEU A 4 -14.28 -5.53 -0.69
N SER A 5 -14.82 -4.32 -0.76
CA SER A 5 -14.16 -3.18 -1.43
C SER A 5 -12.96 -2.63 -0.63
N SER A 6 -12.83 -2.94 0.65
CA SER A 6 -11.82 -2.32 1.53
C SER A 6 -10.38 -2.70 1.14
N GLY A 7 -10.13 -3.96 0.76
CA GLY A 7 -8.82 -4.42 0.29
C GLY A 7 -8.38 -3.71 -0.99
N PRO A 8 -9.17 -3.80 -2.08
CA PRO A 8 -8.91 -3.08 -3.32
C PRO A 8 -8.71 -1.57 -3.13
N ALA A 9 -9.56 -0.92 -2.32
CA ALA A 9 -9.45 0.51 -2.05
C ALA A 9 -8.17 0.88 -1.28
N ASN A 10 -7.75 0.04 -0.33
CA ASN A 10 -6.51 0.24 0.41
C ASN A 10 -5.29 0.09 -0.51
N LEU A 11 -5.24 -0.96 -1.33
CA LEU A 11 -4.15 -1.14 -2.30
C LEU A 11 -4.13 -0.01 -3.32
N ALA A 12 -5.27 0.36 -3.92
CA ALA A 12 -5.37 1.47 -4.85
C ALA A 12 -4.85 2.79 -4.25
N LYS A 13 -5.13 3.06 -2.98
CA LYS A 13 -4.58 4.22 -2.26
C LYS A 13 -3.06 4.12 -2.12
N THR A 14 -2.54 2.95 -1.77
CA THR A 14 -1.09 2.70 -1.66
C THR A 14 -0.39 2.94 -2.99
N LEU A 15 -0.93 2.36 -4.09
CA LEU A 15 -0.39 2.55 -5.43
C LEU A 15 -0.39 4.02 -5.86
N ARG A 16 -1.44 4.78 -5.54
CA ARG A 16 -1.48 6.22 -5.81
C ARG A 16 -0.38 7.00 -5.07
N LEU A 17 -0.12 6.65 -3.81
CA LEU A 17 0.98 7.26 -3.04
C LEU A 17 2.34 6.90 -3.65
N MET A 18 2.54 5.64 -4.02
CA MET A 18 3.76 5.19 -4.68
C MET A 18 3.97 5.86 -6.04
N ALA A 19 2.91 6.01 -6.83
CA ALA A 19 2.97 6.72 -8.11
C ALA A 19 3.28 8.22 -7.94
N GLY A 20 2.87 8.83 -6.82
CA GLY A 20 3.25 10.20 -6.46
C GLY A 20 4.76 10.38 -6.22
N HIS A 21 5.48 9.29 -5.98
CA HIS A 21 6.94 9.21 -5.86
C HIS A 21 7.59 8.55 -7.09
N ASP A 22 6.87 8.40 -8.19
CA ASP A 22 7.34 7.76 -9.42
C ASP A 22 7.82 6.31 -9.27
N LEU A 23 7.35 5.59 -8.23
CA LEU A 23 7.77 4.21 -7.93
C LEU A 23 7.04 3.19 -8.81
N VAL A 24 5.80 3.50 -9.19
CA VAL A 24 4.88 2.58 -9.88
C VAL A 24 3.98 3.30 -10.88
N THR A 25 3.35 2.51 -11.76
CA THR A 25 2.27 2.95 -12.65
C THR A 25 1.13 1.93 -12.64
N GLU A 26 -0.11 2.36 -12.92
CA GLU A 26 -1.25 1.46 -13.17
C GLU A 26 -1.36 0.98 -14.62
N GLY A 27 -0.29 1.16 -15.40
CA GLY A 27 -0.26 0.96 -16.84
C GLY A 27 -0.49 2.27 -17.59
N PHE A 28 0.27 2.46 -18.66
CA PHE A 28 0.13 3.59 -19.56
C PHE A 28 0.13 3.06 -20.99
N GLN A 29 -1.03 3.07 -21.63
CA GLN A 29 -1.16 2.56 -22.99
C GLN A 29 -0.61 3.57 -24.00
N GLU A 30 -0.06 3.08 -25.11
CA GLU A 30 0.42 3.92 -26.20
C GLU A 30 -0.73 4.79 -26.74
N GLY A 31 -0.50 6.11 -26.80
CA GLY A 31 -1.53 7.10 -27.18
C GLY A 31 -2.42 7.58 -26.04
N GLN A 32 -2.30 7.06 -24.83
CA GLN A 32 -3.04 7.53 -23.66
C GLN A 32 -2.53 8.91 -23.23
N VAL A 33 -3.43 9.90 -23.13
CA VAL A 33 -3.11 11.24 -22.64
C VAL A 33 -3.36 11.30 -21.14
N GLY A 34 -2.30 11.36 -20.34
CA GLY A 34 -2.38 11.44 -18.88
C GLY A 34 -2.98 12.75 -18.38
N SER A 35 -2.64 13.86 -19.02
CA SER A 35 -3.14 15.20 -18.70
C SER A 35 -3.04 16.10 -19.94
N SER A 36 -4.05 16.92 -20.20
CA SER A 36 -4.03 17.91 -21.28
C SER A 36 -3.01 19.05 -21.04
N ALA A 37 -2.69 19.34 -19.80
CA ALA A 37 -1.73 20.41 -19.41
C ALA A 37 -0.31 19.88 -19.21
N MET A 38 -0.15 18.64 -18.76
CA MET A 38 1.13 17.99 -18.46
C MET A 38 1.16 16.58 -19.08
N PRO A 39 1.57 16.44 -20.35
CA PRO A 39 1.50 15.15 -21.07
C PRO A 39 2.29 14.01 -20.44
N HIS A 40 3.38 14.34 -19.71
CA HIS A 40 4.22 13.38 -19.00
C HIS A 40 3.61 12.87 -17.68
N LYS A 41 2.54 13.51 -17.18
CA LYS A 41 1.94 13.16 -15.90
C LYS A 41 1.11 11.89 -16.02
N MET A 42 1.55 10.83 -15.35
CA MET A 42 0.84 9.56 -15.24
C MET A 42 -0.12 9.61 -14.06
N ASN A 43 -1.42 9.82 -14.32
CA ASN A 43 -2.44 9.84 -13.29
C ASN A 43 -2.99 8.43 -13.06
N MET A 44 -3.10 8.04 -11.80
CA MET A 44 -3.66 6.76 -11.35
C MET A 44 -5.20 6.82 -11.35
N ARG A 45 -5.81 6.99 -12.54
CA ARG A 45 -7.26 7.22 -12.71
C ARG A 45 -8.12 6.02 -12.34
N SER A 46 -7.64 4.82 -12.65
CA SER A 46 -8.34 3.58 -12.30
C SER A 46 -8.33 3.37 -10.79
N CYS A 47 -7.20 3.63 -10.13
CA CYS A 47 -7.11 3.62 -8.68
C CYS A 47 -8.00 4.70 -8.01
N GLU A 48 -8.13 5.89 -8.63
CA GLU A 48 -9.06 6.92 -8.16
C GLU A 48 -10.51 6.46 -8.29
N ARG A 49 -10.87 5.80 -9.40
CA ARG A 49 -12.19 5.22 -9.65
C ARG A 49 -12.55 4.17 -8.60
N ILE A 50 -11.64 3.26 -8.25
CA ILE A 50 -11.82 2.28 -7.17
C ILE A 50 -12.15 2.98 -5.84
N GLY A 51 -11.43 4.04 -5.51
CA GLY A 51 -11.72 4.85 -4.33
C GLY A 51 -13.12 5.47 -4.36
N GLY A 52 -13.51 6.05 -5.49
CA GLY A 52 -14.83 6.64 -5.70
C GLY A 52 -15.96 5.60 -5.58
N MET A 53 -15.82 4.44 -6.20
CA MET A 53 -16.79 3.35 -6.11
C MET A 53 -16.96 2.84 -4.68
N THR A 54 -15.88 2.79 -3.90
CA THR A 54 -15.94 2.45 -2.47
C THR A 54 -16.76 3.46 -1.67
N VAL A 55 -16.64 4.76 -1.99
CA VAL A 55 -17.46 5.81 -1.36
C VAL A 55 -18.94 5.62 -1.70
N VAL A 56 -19.26 5.31 -2.96
CA VAL A 56 -20.64 5.03 -3.39
C VAL A 56 -21.22 3.84 -2.63
N LEU A 57 -20.48 2.73 -2.49
CA LEU A 57 -20.92 1.57 -1.69
C LEU A 57 -21.20 1.92 -0.23
N LYS A 58 -20.39 2.79 0.37
CA LYS A 58 -20.63 3.30 1.74
C LYS A 58 -21.91 4.14 1.81
N GLY A 59 -22.20 4.92 0.76
CA GLY A 59 -23.46 5.66 0.65
C GLY A 59 -24.68 4.72 0.62
N TYR A 60 -24.64 3.66 -0.17
CA TYR A 60 -25.71 2.65 -0.19
C TYR A 60 -25.86 1.94 1.14
N LEU A 61 -24.77 1.64 1.84
CA LEU A 61 -24.83 1.07 3.19
C LEU A 61 -25.54 2.03 4.16
N SER A 62 -25.24 3.33 4.11
CA SER A 62 -25.91 4.34 4.92
C SER A 62 -27.41 4.38 4.64
N MET A 63 -27.81 4.41 3.36
CA MET A 63 -29.23 4.37 2.98
C MET A 63 -29.98 3.17 3.55
N VAL A 64 -29.36 1.98 3.57
CA VAL A 64 -29.98 0.76 4.14
C VAL A 64 -29.98 0.80 5.65
N THR A 65 -28.92 1.35 6.26
CA THR A 65 -28.81 1.46 7.73
C THR A 65 -29.86 2.40 8.29
N ASP A 66 -30.15 3.50 7.59
CA ASP A 66 -31.14 4.52 7.98
C ASP A 66 -32.57 3.99 8.01
N LEU A 67 -32.84 2.85 7.33
CA LEU A 67 -34.13 2.15 7.44
C LEU A 67 -34.29 1.34 8.72
N THR A 68 -33.22 1.16 9.49
CA THR A 68 -33.23 0.29 10.67
C THR A 68 -34.10 0.91 11.78
N GLY A 69 -35.18 0.23 12.12
CA GLY A 69 -36.11 0.70 13.17
C GLY A 69 -37.12 1.76 12.74
N ASP A 70 -37.09 2.20 11.47
CA ASP A 70 -38.00 3.20 10.91
C ASP A 70 -39.06 2.54 10.00
N GLN A 71 -39.73 1.50 10.51
CA GLN A 71 -40.79 0.82 9.77
C GLN A 71 -42.10 0.95 10.51
N TRP A 72 -43.09 1.52 9.84
CA TRP A 72 -44.47 1.55 10.30
C TRP A 72 -45.24 0.36 9.77
N ASN A 73 -45.53 -0.64 10.65
CA ASN A 73 -46.34 -1.79 10.33
C ASN A 73 -45.84 -2.60 9.09
N GLU A 74 -46.65 -3.55 8.61
CA GLU A 74 -46.32 -4.38 7.45
C GLU A 74 -46.49 -3.64 6.08
N GLY A 75 -47.20 -2.52 6.07
CA GLY A 75 -47.56 -1.80 4.88
C GLY A 75 -46.58 -0.66 4.47
N ASP A 76 -45.48 -0.47 5.20
CA ASP A 76 -44.53 0.59 4.91
C ASP A 76 -43.74 0.31 3.64
N VAL A 77 -43.78 1.23 2.66
CA VAL A 77 -43.09 1.12 1.37
C VAL A 77 -41.74 1.85 1.34
N SER A 78 -41.32 2.53 2.40
CA SER A 78 -40.06 3.25 2.45
C SER A 78 -38.87 2.32 2.19
N CYS A 79 -38.88 1.12 2.80
CA CYS A 79 -37.88 0.12 2.53
C CYS A 79 -37.86 -0.34 1.06
N SER A 80 -39.01 -0.40 0.39
CA SER A 80 -39.10 -0.78 -1.04
C SER A 80 -38.45 0.23 -1.94
N VAL A 81 -38.60 1.54 -1.64
CA VAL A 81 -37.96 2.62 -2.40
C VAL A 81 -36.45 2.55 -2.29
N VAL A 82 -35.92 2.46 -1.09
CA VAL A 82 -34.46 2.40 -0.82
C VAL A 82 -33.84 1.13 -1.43
N ARG A 83 -34.47 -0.04 -1.26
CA ARG A 83 -33.94 -1.30 -1.82
C ARG A 83 -33.81 -1.29 -3.33
N ARG A 84 -34.72 -0.66 -4.04
CA ARG A 84 -34.71 -0.59 -5.51
C ARG A 84 -33.54 0.22 -6.06
N VAL A 85 -32.97 1.12 -5.26
CA VAL A 85 -31.76 1.88 -5.58
C VAL A 85 -30.54 1.17 -5.01
N ALA A 86 -30.49 0.97 -3.70
CA ALA A 86 -29.28 0.52 -3.02
C ALA A 86 -28.82 -0.90 -3.40
N LEU A 87 -29.75 -1.87 -3.59
CA LEU A 87 -29.36 -3.25 -3.86
C LEU A 87 -28.82 -3.44 -5.28
N PRO A 88 -29.56 -3.13 -6.39
CA PRO A 88 -29.03 -3.38 -7.72
C PRO A 88 -27.76 -2.56 -7.99
N ASP A 89 -27.76 -1.29 -7.63
CA ASP A 89 -26.61 -0.43 -7.88
C ASP A 89 -25.37 -0.85 -7.08
N SER A 90 -25.55 -1.37 -5.86
CA SER A 90 -24.41 -1.87 -5.10
C SER A 90 -23.76 -3.11 -5.74
N PHE A 91 -24.53 -3.96 -6.44
CA PHE A 91 -23.97 -5.08 -7.21
C PHE A 91 -23.24 -4.59 -8.45
N PHE A 92 -23.80 -3.63 -9.18
CA PHE A 92 -23.10 -3.03 -10.34
C PHE A 92 -21.81 -2.34 -9.93
N VAL A 93 -21.83 -1.60 -8.81
CA VAL A 93 -20.65 -0.88 -8.33
C VAL A 93 -19.56 -1.83 -7.87
N ILE A 94 -19.90 -2.91 -7.11
CA ILE A 94 -18.87 -3.86 -6.67
C ILE A 94 -18.27 -4.64 -7.84
N ASP A 95 -19.08 -5.03 -8.82
CA ASP A 95 -18.62 -5.69 -10.03
C ASP A 95 -17.66 -4.78 -10.82
N GLY A 96 -18.07 -3.54 -11.13
CA GLY A 96 -17.21 -2.56 -11.79
C GLY A 96 -15.93 -2.23 -11.03
N LEU A 97 -15.99 -2.20 -9.69
CA LEU A 97 -14.82 -2.01 -8.84
C LEU A 97 -13.84 -3.16 -8.99
N MET A 98 -14.31 -4.41 -8.91
CA MET A 98 -13.46 -5.60 -8.99
C MET A 98 -12.83 -5.73 -10.38
N GLN A 99 -13.59 -5.49 -11.45
CA GLN A 99 -13.05 -5.52 -12.81
C GLN A 99 -12.00 -4.42 -13.03
N THR A 100 -12.26 -3.19 -12.55
CA THR A 100 -11.27 -2.11 -12.60
C THR A 100 -10.00 -2.48 -11.79
N PHE A 101 -10.18 -3.16 -10.66
CA PHE A 101 -9.06 -3.57 -9.82
C PHE A 101 -8.21 -4.66 -10.49
N ILE A 102 -8.83 -5.65 -11.15
CA ILE A 102 -8.13 -6.68 -11.91
C ILE A 102 -7.33 -6.02 -13.05
N THR A 103 -7.92 -5.09 -13.80
CA THR A 103 -7.23 -4.35 -14.87
C THR A 103 -5.98 -3.63 -14.33
N VAL A 104 -6.09 -2.97 -13.16
CA VAL A 104 -4.92 -2.32 -12.52
C VAL A 104 -3.83 -3.33 -12.18
N LEU A 105 -4.20 -4.53 -11.70
CA LEU A 105 -3.21 -5.56 -11.35
C LEU A 105 -2.54 -6.18 -12.58
N ASP A 106 -3.28 -6.32 -13.69
CA ASP A 106 -2.76 -6.87 -14.95
C ASP A 106 -1.79 -5.89 -15.65
N ASP A 107 -2.09 -4.60 -15.59
CA ASP A 107 -1.31 -3.54 -16.26
C ASP A 107 -0.22 -2.91 -15.37
N PHE A 108 -0.17 -3.31 -14.10
CA PHE A 108 0.71 -2.72 -13.10
C PHE A 108 2.20 -2.80 -13.47
N GLY A 109 2.89 -1.66 -13.36
CA GLY A 109 4.32 -1.56 -13.62
C GLY A 109 5.10 -0.97 -12.44
N LEU A 110 6.37 -1.38 -12.35
CA LEU A 110 7.34 -0.92 -11.34
C LEU A 110 8.49 -0.19 -12.02
N TYR A 111 9.05 0.80 -11.33
CA TYR A 111 10.28 1.49 -11.74
C TYR A 111 11.44 1.12 -10.79
N PRO A 112 12.16 -0.01 -11.04
CA PRO A 112 13.14 -0.56 -10.10
C PRO A 112 14.23 0.44 -9.69
N GLN A 113 14.72 1.25 -10.63
CA GLN A 113 15.78 2.24 -10.37
C GLN A 113 15.31 3.36 -9.42
N VAL A 114 14.04 3.78 -9.54
CA VAL A 114 13.44 4.76 -8.63
C VAL A 114 13.26 4.16 -7.25
N ILE A 115 12.76 2.90 -7.20
CA ILE A 115 12.60 2.15 -5.95
C ILE A 115 13.94 1.97 -5.25
N GLU A 116 14.99 1.60 -5.97
CA GLU A 116 16.34 1.43 -5.41
C GLU A 116 16.87 2.75 -4.81
N ARG A 117 16.70 3.86 -5.53
CA ARG A 117 17.08 5.18 -5.03
C ARG A 117 16.35 5.55 -3.73
N GLU A 118 15.03 5.38 -3.71
CA GLU A 118 14.22 5.62 -2.50
C GLU A 118 14.61 4.70 -1.35
N LEU A 119 14.83 3.41 -1.65
CA LEU A 119 15.26 2.45 -0.66
C LEU A 119 16.62 2.85 -0.05
N ASN A 120 17.61 3.17 -0.86
CA ASN A 120 18.93 3.60 -0.39
C ASN A 120 18.85 4.88 0.47
N HIS A 121 17.94 5.78 0.12
CA HIS A 121 17.72 7.01 0.89
C HIS A 121 17.13 6.74 2.28
N TYR A 122 16.15 5.83 2.40
CA TYR A 122 15.41 5.62 3.65
C TYR A 122 15.84 4.39 4.44
N LEU A 123 16.49 3.40 3.83
CA LEU A 123 16.86 2.14 4.47
C LEU A 123 17.68 2.31 5.76
N PRO A 124 18.65 3.23 5.87
CA PRO A 124 19.37 3.46 7.10
C PRO A 124 18.44 3.82 8.28
N PHE A 125 17.44 4.68 8.04
CA PHE A 125 16.47 5.07 9.06
C PHE A 125 15.51 3.93 9.43
N LEU A 126 15.02 3.18 8.44
CA LEU A 126 14.15 2.02 8.65
C LEU A 126 14.85 0.88 9.40
N SER A 127 16.18 0.88 9.36
CA SER A 127 17.03 -0.16 9.94
C SER A 127 17.45 0.10 11.38
N THR A 128 17.08 1.23 11.98
CA THR A 128 17.54 1.64 13.32
C THR A 128 17.28 0.60 14.41
N THR A 129 16.18 -0.15 14.34
CA THR A 129 15.91 -1.26 15.28
C THR A 129 16.86 -2.45 15.11
N LYS A 130 17.28 -2.74 13.87
CA LYS A 130 18.29 -3.77 13.59
C LYS A 130 19.67 -3.35 14.08
N ILE A 131 20.02 -2.08 13.84
CA ILE A 131 21.25 -1.47 14.34
C ILE A 131 21.30 -1.53 15.87
N LEU A 132 20.20 -1.15 16.53
CA LEU A 132 20.07 -1.27 17.98
C LEU A 132 20.31 -2.72 18.45
N SER A 133 19.66 -3.69 17.83
CA SER A 133 19.82 -5.11 18.17
C SER A 133 21.27 -5.58 18.00
N ALA A 134 21.94 -5.14 16.94
CA ALA A 134 23.34 -5.47 16.68
C ALA A 134 24.28 -4.87 17.75
N ALA A 135 24.03 -3.63 18.20
CA ALA A 135 24.79 -3.00 19.27
C ALA A 135 24.60 -3.72 20.63
N LEU A 136 23.37 -4.15 20.93
CA LEU A 136 23.08 -4.95 22.12
C LEU A 136 23.83 -6.29 22.09
N ASN A 137 23.91 -6.95 20.95
CA ASN A 137 24.65 -8.20 20.77
C ASN A 137 26.16 -8.02 20.96
N LYS A 138 26.68 -6.80 20.82
CA LYS A 138 28.07 -6.43 21.15
C LYS A 138 28.27 -6.05 22.65
N GLY A 139 27.21 -6.13 23.45
CA GLY A 139 27.25 -5.88 24.90
C GLY A 139 26.96 -4.43 25.31
N MET A 140 26.54 -3.57 24.37
CA MET A 140 26.17 -2.19 24.68
C MET A 140 24.83 -2.12 25.42
N GLY A 141 24.67 -1.18 26.34
CA GLY A 141 23.41 -0.92 27.04
C GLY A 141 22.33 -0.38 26.09
N ARG A 142 21.08 -0.80 26.30
CA ARG A 142 19.97 -0.41 25.38
C ARG A 142 19.75 1.10 25.35
N GLU A 143 19.72 1.76 26.50
CA GLU A 143 19.46 3.20 26.60
C GLU A 143 20.59 4.01 25.95
N GLU A 144 21.83 3.59 26.17
CA GLU A 144 23.02 4.20 25.60
C GLU A 144 23.02 4.05 24.06
N ALA A 145 22.81 2.82 23.55
CA ALA A 145 22.73 2.57 22.11
C ALA A 145 21.61 3.36 21.45
N HIS A 146 20.43 3.41 22.08
CA HIS A 146 19.29 4.16 21.56
C HIS A 146 19.58 5.66 21.47
N GLU A 147 20.22 6.25 22.49
CA GLU A 147 20.50 7.69 22.51
C GLU A 147 21.53 8.06 21.42
N ILE A 148 22.59 7.27 21.23
CA ILE A 148 23.58 7.51 20.18
C ILE A 148 22.94 7.37 18.78
N ILE A 149 22.15 6.31 18.55
CA ILE A 149 21.44 6.12 17.26
C ILE A 149 20.51 7.29 17.00
N LYS A 150 19.76 7.75 17.98
CA LYS A 150 18.84 8.88 17.86
C LYS A 150 19.58 10.17 17.50
N GLU A 151 20.71 10.46 18.18
CA GLU A 151 21.54 11.63 17.90
C GLU A 151 21.96 11.68 16.43
N HIS A 152 22.54 10.60 15.91
CA HIS A 152 22.97 10.50 14.51
C HIS A 152 21.81 10.48 13.52
N ALA A 153 20.72 9.77 13.84
CA ALA A 153 19.55 9.70 12.96
C ALA A 153 18.88 11.07 12.79
N VAL A 154 18.74 11.84 13.86
CA VAL A 154 18.19 13.20 13.80
C VAL A 154 19.14 14.13 13.05
N ALA A 155 20.43 14.07 13.30
CA ALA A 155 21.40 14.89 12.58
C ALA A 155 21.40 14.59 11.08
N SER A 156 21.44 13.34 10.67
CA SER A 156 21.34 12.90 9.27
C SER A 156 20.03 13.34 8.62
N ALA A 157 18.90 13.19 9.30
CA ALA A 157 17.60 13.58 8.79
C ALA A 157 17.47 15.11 8.58
N LEU A 158 18.08 15.90 9.46
CA LEU A 158 18.15 17.36 9.31
C LEU A 158 19.10 17.78 8.19
N ALA A 159 20.25 17.12 8.06
CA ALA A 159 21.19 17.36 6.97
C ALA A 159 20.54 17.13 5.61
N LEU A 160 19.85 15.99 5.42
CA LEU A 160 19.12 15.67 4.18
C LEU A 160 18.01 16.67 3.83
N ARG A 161 17.41 17.33 4.82
CA ARG A 161 16.37 18.35 4.58
C ARG A 161 16.92 19.75 4.29
N ASN A 162 18.11 20.04 4.77
CA ASN A 162 18.70 21.38 4.72
C ASN A 162 19.78 21.53 3.65
N THR A 163 20.24 20.43 3.07
CA THR A 163 21.29 20.42 2.05
C THR A 163 20.80 19.69 0.80
N ASP A 164 21.30 20.12 -0.34
CA ASP A 164 21.00 19.51 -1.65
C ASP A 164 21.82 18.20 -1.89
N VAL A 165 22.50 17.69 -0.86
CA VAL A 165 23.38 16.52 -0.93
C VAL A 165 22.59 15.28 -0.57
N GLY A 166 22.44 14.39 -1.57
CA GLY A 166 21.46 13.31 -1.59
C GLY A 166 21.77 12.04 -0.79
N ASP A 167 22.93 11.89 -0.12
CA ASP A 167 23.29 10.63 0.51
C ASP A 167 22.99 10.63 2.02
N ASN A 168 22.39 9.53 2.47
CA ASN A 168 22.11 9.30 3.87
C ASN A 168 23.39 8.87 4.61
N MET A 169 23.95 9.76 5.40
CA MET A 169 25.22 9.56 6.10
C MET A 169 25.09 8.84 7.45
N LEU A 170 23.89 8.42 7.87
CA LEU A 170 23.64 7.83 9.18
C LEU A 170 24.61 6.67 9.53
N LEU A 171 24.78 5.71 8.62
CA LEU A 171 25.63 4.55 8.89
C LEU A 171 27.11 4.91 8.95
N HIS A 172 27.53 5.84 8.09
CA HIS A 172 28.90 6.33 8.05
C HIS A 172 29.26 7.08 9.34
N ASP A 173 28.40 8.02 9.74
CA ASP A 173 28.65 8.85 10.91
C ASP A 173 28.56 8.01 12.21
N LEU A 174 27.60 7.10 12.27
CA LEU A 174 27.46 6.18 13.40
C LEU A 174 28.66 5.22 13.50
N GLY A 175 29.15 4.71 12.36
CA GLY A 175 30.31 3.81 12.31
C GLY A 175 31.66 4.49 12.63
N LYS A 176 31.70 5.83 12.68
CA LYS A 176 32.84 6.65 13.09
C LYS A 176 32.79 7.13 14.54
N ASP A 177 31.65 6.95 15.20
CA ASP A 177 31.49 7.36 16.60
C ASP A 177 32.16 6.32 17.53
N ASP A 178 33.24 6.74 18.21
CA ASP A 178 34.01 5.89 19.11
C ASP A 178 33.15 5.34 20.29
N ARG A 179 32.00 5.94 20.55
CA ARG A 179 31.04 5.48 21.58
C ARG A 179 30.22 4.28 21.08
N PHE A 180 30.17 4.04 19.75
CA PHE A 180 29.30 3.01 19.16
C PHE A 180 30.12 1.75 18.82
N PRO A 181 29.65 0.53 19.18
CA PRO A 181 30.46 -0.68 19.13
C PRO A 181 30.55 -1.33 17.74
N LEU A 182 29.98 -0.74 16.69
CA LEU A 182 29.92 -1.28 15.36
C LEU A 182 30.58 -0.34 14.35
N THR A 183 31.41 -0.90 13.49
CA THR A 183 31.96 -0.20 12.34
C THR A 183 30.93 -0.04 11.22
N GLU A 184 31.14 0.90 10.30
CA GLU A 184 30.29 1.11 9.13
C GLU A 184 30.07 -0.20 8.34
N LYS A 185 31.10 -1.03 8.19
CA LYS A 185 31.01 -2.34 7.52
C LYS A 185 30.07 -3.30 8.25
N GLU A 186 30.13 -3.37 9.57
CA GLU A 186 29.23 -4.21 10.38
C GLU A 186 27.80 -3.69 10.36
N LEU A 187 27.60 -2.37 10.30
CA LEU A 187 26.29 -1.73 10.13
C LEU A 187 25.69 -2.06 8.78
N LEU A 188 26.44 -1.94 7.68
CA LEU A 188 26.00 -2.33 6.35
C LEU A 188 25.63 -3.81 6.28
N GLN A 189 26.41 -4.69 6.94
CA GLN A 189 26.07 -6.10 7.02
C GLN A 189 24.77 -6.33 7.80
N ALA A 190 24.58 -5.69 8.93
CA ALA A 190 23.36 -5.84 9.73
C ALA A 190 22.09 -5.43 8.98
N ILE A 191 22.17 -4.39 8.14
CA ILE A 191 21.00 -3.94 7.33
C ILE A 191 20.81 -4.77 6.06
N SER A 192 21.85 -5.38 5.49
CA SER A 192 21.72 -6.24 4.31
C SER A 192 20.91 -7.51 4.58
N GLU A 193 20.79 -7.93 5.84
CA GLU A 193 19.99 -9.07 6.30
C GLU A 193 18.51 -8.74 6.49
N ILE A 194 18.08 -7.52 6.13
CA ILE A 194 16.66 -7.13 6.22
C ILE A 194 15.90 -7.82 5.08
N GLY A 195 15.17 -8.85 5.44
CA GLY A 195 14.27 -9.56 4.55
C GLY A 195 12.81 -9.13 4.75
N THR A 196 11.94 -9.68 3.91
CA THR A 196 10.48 -9.45 3.97
C THR A 196 9.79 -10.18 5.14
N GLY A 197 10.55 -10.83 6.02
CA GLY A 197 10.02 -11.54 7.20
C GLY A 197 9.04 -12.66 6.81
N LEU A 198 7.84 -12.64 7.39
CA LEU A 198 6.81 -13.66 7.17
C LEU A 198 5.93 -13.41 5.93
N VAL A 199 6.22 -12.40 5.11
CA VAL A 199 5.39 -12.03 3.95
C VAL A 199 5.16 -13.21 3.01
N GLN A 200 6.21 -13.95 2.64
CA GLN A 200 6.06 -15.11 1.77
C GLN A 200 5.21 -16.23 2.39
N HIS A 201 5.34 -16.44 3.69
CA HIS A 201 4.52 -17.42 4.40
C HIS A 201 3.04 -17.01 4.39
N GLN A 202 2.75 -15.74 4.63
CA GLN A 202 1.38 -15.21 4.58
C GLN A 202 0.78 -15.29 3.16
N ILE A 203 1.55 -14.94 2.14
CA ILE A 203 1.13 -15.09 0.73
C ILE A 203 0.78 -16.54 0.44
N ASN A 204 1.65 -17.48 0.77
CA ASN A 204 1.42 -18.90 0.52
C ASN A 204 0.16 -19.43 1.24
N ALA A 205 -0.09 -18.99 2.47
CA ALA A 205 -1.29 -19.37 3.22
C ALA A 205 -2.57 -18.86 2.54
N VAL A 206 -2.61 -17.58 2.17
CA VAL A 206 -3.78 -17.00 1.46
C VAL A 206 -3.97 -17.65 0.10
N THR A 207 -2.90 -17.93 -0.64
CA THR A 207 -2.97 -18.62 -1.94
C THR A 207 -3.58 -20.02 -1.79
N ALA A 208 -3.18 -20.77 -0.76
CA ALA A 208 -3.75 -22.10 -0.49
C ALA A 208 -5.26 -22.02 -0.18
N ASP A 209 -5.69 -21.03 0.60
CA ASP A 209 -7.11 -20.81 0.89
C ASP A 209 -7.89 -20.44 -0.40
N VAL A 210 -7.32 -19.65 -1.29
CA VAL A 210 -7.93 -19.31 -2.59
C VAL A 210 -8.05 -20.53 -3.48
N GLU A 211 -7.03 -21.39 -3.58
CA GLU A 211 -7.10 -22.62 -4.37
C GLU A 211 -8.20 -23.57 -3.84
N ALA A 212 -8.33 -23.72 -2.54
CA ALA A 212 -9.42 -24.50 -1.93
C ALA A 212 -10.81 -23.91 -2.25
N LEU A 213 -10.95 -22.59 -2.35
CA LEU A 213 -12.19 -21.94 -2.77
C LEU A 213 -12.48 -22.18 -4.26
N LYS A 214 -11.48 -22.15 -5.14
CA LYS A 214 -11.61 -22.45 -6.58
C LYS A 214 -12.10 -23.87 -6.81
N GLU A 215 -11.52 -24.85 -6.10
CA GLU A 215 -11.98 -26.25 -6.13
C GLU A 215 -13.44 -26.39 -5.71
N ARG A 216 -13.90 -25.57 -4.75
CA ARG A 216 -15.29 -25.60 -4.26
C ARG A 216 -16.27 -24.89 -5.19
N TYR A 217 -15.84 -23.88 -5.94
CA TYR A 217 -16.66 -23.00 -6.76
C TYR A 217 -16.14 -22.92 -8.21
N HIS A 218 -16.17 -24.07 -8.92
CA HIS A 218 -15.68 -24.16 -10.29
C HIS A 218 -16.31 -23.17 -11.29
N GLU A 219 -17.56 -22.78 -11.06
CA GLU A 219 -18.24 -21.78 -11.91
C GLU A 219 -17.56 -20.40 -11.80
N ALA A 220 -17.09 -20.04 -10.61
CA ALA A 220 -16.39 -18.78 -10.38
C ALA A 220 -14.97 -18.81 -10.98
N GLU A 221 -14.30 -19.98 -10.95
CA GLU A 221 -12.96 -20.14 -11.53
C GLU A 221 -12.95 -19.90 -13.06
N ASN A 222 -14.01 -20.33 -13.75
CA ASN A 222 -14.14 -20.24 -15.20
C ASN A 222 -14.79 -18.93 -15.67
N TYR A 223 -15.14 -18.03 -14.76
CA TYR A 223 -15.72 -16.74 -15.11
C TYR A 223 -14.66 -15.80 -15.70
N ILE A 224 -14.91 -15.34 -16.93
CA ILE A 224 -14.07 -14.36 -17.60
C ILE A 224 -14.82 -13.02 -17.60
N PRO A 225 -14.36 -12.02 -16.85
CA PRO A 225 -14.98 -10.71 -16.83
C PRO A 225 -14.85 -10.04 -18.22
N GLN A 226 -15.85 -9.26 -18.59
CA GLN A 226 -15.75 -8.42 -19.78
C GLN A 226 -14.99 -7.14 -19.45
N PRO A 227 -14.15 -6.61 -20.38
CA PRO A 227 -13.44 -5.38 -20.13
C PRO A 227 -14.41 -4.21 -19.97
N ILE A 228 -14.16 -3.35 -18.99
CA ILE A 228 -14.94 -2.14 -18.73
C ILE A 228 -14.29 -0.91 -19.40
N LEU A 229 -13.02 -1.00 -19.76
CA LEU A 229 -12.21 0.09 -20.30
C LEU A 229 -11.66 -0.28 -21.68
#